data_612069f2b254c13ed537d06d356e6fb3
#
_entry.id   612069f2b254c13ed537d06d356e6fb3
#
_cell.length_a   1.000
_cell.length_b   1.000
_cell.length_c   1.000
_cell.angle_alpha   90.00
_cell.angle_beta   90.00
_cell.angle_gamma   90.00
#
_symmetry.space_group_name_H-M   'P 1'
#
loop_
_entity.id
_entity.type
_entity.pdbx_description
1 polymer ?
#
loop_
_entity_poly.entity_id
_entity_poly.type
_entity_poly.pdbx_seq_one_letter_code
_entity_poly.pdbx_strand_id
1 'polypeptide(L)'
;TQKTLTQWLLIIGAVGSAVWHVATNLLINESVLWQNAIHFAGFAILASVIYPARIFGRQSILFDLVYGLVAAGAACWVVASESRIYEDTLAITGQAWQFNIVDWAAGFVLVVAAIDFSRRVSGWVIPVLIILALSYILILGEYLPGVFRAASLPLDDVLFRTIYNDEGLFGILANISSSNITLFMIFGGFLVISGASDFVIEVSKVVAGRIRGGSAFVAVLSSALTGTISGSAVANSASSGVITISLFKTSGFRGRFAGGVEAAASTRGELS
;
A
#
# COMPACT_ATOMS: atom_id res chain seq x y z
N THR A 1 -10.69 -6.06 -27.23
CA THR A 1 -9.56 -7.00 -27.01
C THR A 1 -8.56 -6.48 -25.98
N GLN A 2 -8.17 -5.20 -26.01
CA GLN A 2 -7.20 -4.64 -25.02
C GLN A 2 -7.76 -4.61 -23.57
N LYS A 3 -9.02 -4.22 -23.38
CA LYS A 3 -9.67 -4.24 -22.06
C LYS A 3 -9.69 -5.64 -21.43
N THR A 4 -9.93 -6.67 -22.24
CA THR A 4 -9.98 -8.05 -21.76
C THR A 4 -8.60 -8.56 -21.33
N LEU A 5 -7.54 -8.23 -22.08
CA LEU A 5 -6.17 -8.63 -21.74
C LEU A 5 -5.72 -7.97 -20.41
N THR A 6 -5.97 -6.67 -20.25
CA THR A 6 -5.64 -5.96 -19.00
C THR A 6 -6.36 -6.54 -17.78
N GLN A 7 -7.64 -6.90 -17.95
CA GLN A 7 -8.41 -7.54 -16.88
C GLN A 7 -7.82 -8.89 -16.47
N TRP A 8 -7.44 -9.72 -17.44
CA TRP A 8 -6.80 -11.01 -17.15
C TRP A 8 -5.45 -10.86 -16.47
N LEU A 9 -4.62 -9.91 -16.92
CA LEU A 9 -3.34 -9.61 -16.27
C LEU A 9 -3.52 -9.19 -14.82
N LEU A 10 -4.51 -8.34 -14.53
CA LEU A 10 -4.82 -7.92 -13.16
C LEU A 10 -5.33 -9.08 -12.30
N ILE A 11 -6.22 -9.93 -12.84
CA ILE A 11 -6.74 -11.09 -12.10
C ILE A 11 -5.61 -12.08 -11.78
N ILE A 12 -4.82 -12.45 -12.78
CA ILE A 12 -3.71 -13.41 -12.60
C ILE A 12 -2.66 -12.82 -11.64
N GLY A 13 -2.31 -11.54 -11.80
CA GLY A 13 -1.36 -10.86 -10.92
C GLY A 13 -1.87 -10.75 -9.48
N ALA A 14 -3.15 -10.41 -9.27
CA ALA A 14 -3.75 -10.32 -7.94
C ALA A 14 -3.85 -11.68 -7.26
N VAL A 15 -4.32 -12.72 -7.98
CA VAL A 15 -4.40 -14.09 -7.43
C VAL A 15 -3.00 -14.63 -7.14
N GLY A 16 -2.04 -14.46 -8.06
CA GLY A 16 -0.66 -14.88 -7.86
C GLY A 16 -0.02 -14.18 -6.66
N SER A 17 -0.22 -12.86 -6.52
CA SER A 17 0.22 -12.10 -5.36
C SER A 17 -0.41 -12.61 -4.07
N ALA A 18 -1.73 -12.88 -4.06
CA ALA A 18 -2.41 -13.39 -2.86
C ALA A 18 -1.87 -14.77 -2.44
N VAL A 19 -1.73 -15.69 -3.40
CA VAL A 19 -1.17 -17.04 -3.13
C VAL A 19 0.26 -16.93 -2.61
N TRP A 20 1.08 -16.07 -3.22
CA TRP A 20 2.46 -15.84 -2.78
C TRP A 20 2.51 -15.30 -1.34
N HIS A 21 1.70 -14.28 -0.98
CA HIS A 21 1.69 -13.73 0.37
C HIS A 21 1.21 -14.74 1.42
N VAL A 22 0.21 -15.56 1.09
CA VAL A 22 -0.22 -16.64 1.99
C VAL A 22 0.91 -17.66 2.18
N ALA A 23 1.58 -18.06 1.10
CA ALA A 23 2.66 -19.02 1.16
C ALA A 23 3.86 -18.49 1.96
N THR A 24 4.31 -17.27 1.70
CA THR A 24 5.48 -16.68 2.39
C THR A 24 5.22 -16.42 3.88
N ASN A 25 4.02 -15.97 4.23
CA ASN A 25 3.71 -15.69 5.63
C ASN A 25 3.38 -16.94 6.47
N LEU A 26 2.99 -18.05 5.84
CA LEU A 26 2.58 -19.27 6.57
C LEU A 26 3.55 -20.44 6.41
N LEU A 27 4.27 -20.54 5.30
CA LEU A 27 5.03 -21.74 4.92
C LEU A 27 6.51 -21.49 4.70
N ILE A 28 6.90 -20.26 4.33
CA ILE A 28 8.26 -19.93 3.94
C ILE A 28 8.85 -18.98 4.98
N ASN A 29 10.06 -19.28 5.46
CA ASN A 29 10.76 -18.47 6.44
C ASN A 29 11.95 -17.78 5.74
N GLU A 30 11.69 -16.67 5.09
CA GLU A 30 12.69 -15.85 4.41
C GLU A 30 12.98 -14.57 5.20
N SER A 31 14.03 -13.84 4.81
CA SER A 31 14.37 -12.57 5.44
C SER A 31 13.29 -11.52 5.22
N VAL A 32 13.23 -10.55 6.14
CA VAL A 32 12.31 -9.41 6.04
C VAL A 32 12.58 -8.59 4.77
N LEU A 33 13.84 -8.39 4.42
CA LEU A 33 14.23 -7.68 3.21
C LEU A 33 13.73 -8.40 1.96
N TRP A 34 13.93 -9.71 1.88
CA TRP A 34 13.46 -10.55 0.78
C TRP A 34 11.94 -10.45 0.58
N GLN A 35 11.19 -10.66 1.66
CA GLN A 35 9.73 -10.62 1.62
C GLN A 35 9.21 -9.26 1.17
N ASN A 36 9.76 -8.17 1.71
CA ASN A 36 9.32 -6.82 1.42
C ASN A 36 9.69 -6.36 0.01
N ALA A 37 10.87 -6.74 -0.48
CA ALA A 37 11.29 -6.40 -1.83
C ALA A 37 10.47 -7.14 -2.90
N ILE A 38 10.14 -8.41 -2.70
CA ILE A 38 9.28 -9.17 -3.62
C ILE A 38 7.82 -8.66 -3.54
N HIS A 39 7.34 -8.31 -2.34
CA HIS A 39 6.06 -7.62 -2.18
C HIS A 39 6.00 -6.34 -3.03
N PHE A 40 7.01 -5.47 -2.89
CA PHE A 40 7.10 -4.26 -3.71
C PHE A 40 7.16 -4.58 -5.20
N ALA A 41 7.93 -5.58 -5.62
CA ALA A 41 8.05 -5.98 -7.02
C ALA A 41 6.69 -6.38 -7.63
N GLY A 42 5.90 -7.20 -6.92
CA GLY A 42 4.56 -7.59 -7.34
C GLY A 42 3.61 -6.39 -7.45
N PHE A 43 3.59 -5.55 -6.42
CA PHE A 43 2.75 -4.35 -6.42
C PHE A 43 3.22 -3.28 -7.40
N ALA A 44 4.50 -3.15 -7.71
CA ALA A 44 4.99 -2.23 -8.74
C ALA A 44 4.41 -2.56 -10.12
N ILE A 45 4.34 -3.85 -10.48
CA ILE A 45 3.71 -4.29 -11.73
C ILE A 45 2.20 -4.00 -11.70
N LEU A 46 1.49 -4.36 -10.63
CA LEU A 46 0.06 -4.13 -10.51
C LEU A 46 -0.28 -2.65 -10.49
N ALA A 47 0.44 -1.85 -9.68
CA ALA A 47 0.22 -0.41 -9.57
C ALA A 47 0.49 0.32 -10.88
N SER A 48 1.48 -0.09 -11.66
CA SER A 48 1.75 0.50 -12.97
C SER A 48 0.59 0.33 -13.95
N VAL A 49 -0.13 -0.79 -13.87
CA VAL A 49 -1.30 -1.07 -14.72
C VAL A 49 -2.57 -0.38 -14.18
N ILE A 50 -2.76 -0.36 -12.85
CA ILE A 50 -3.94 0.24 -12.21
C ILE A 50 -3.89 1.77 -12.25
N TYR A 51 -2.70 2.36 -12.04
CA TYR A 51 -2.46 3.79 -12.01
C TYR A 51 -1.53 4.22 -13.16
N PRO A 52 -2.01 4.19 -14.41
CA PRO A 52 -1.16 4.48 -15.56
C PRO A 52 -0.63 5.91 -15.56
N ALA A 53 0.61 6.09 -16.01
CA ALA A 53 1.19 7.40 -16.21
C ALA A 53 0.49 8.12 -17.38
N ARG A 54 0.13 9.40 -17.16
CA ARG A 54 -0.35 10.27 -18.24
C ARG A 54 0.82 11.11 -18.76
N ILE A 55 1.52 10.59 -19.74
CA ILE A 55 2.63 11.30 -20.38
C ILE A 55 2.05 12.06 -21.57
N PHE A 56 2.14 13.40 -21.59
CA PHE A 56 1.59 14.28 -22.63
C PHE A 56 0.11 13.98 -22.98
N GLY A 57 -0.71 13.62 -21.96
CA GLY A 57 -2.13 13.33 -22.18
C GLY A 57 -2.44 11.97 -22.80
N ARG A 58 -1.44 11.16 -23.15
CA ARG A 58 -1.58 9.79 -23.67
C ARG A 58 -1.25 8.76 -22.61
N GLN A 59 -2.06 7.72 -22.55
CA GLN A 59 -1.80 6.53 -21.72
C GLN A 59 -1.20 5.44 -22.63
N SER A 60 -0.07 4.90 -22.20
CA SER A 60 0.56 3.76 -22.89
C SER A 60 0.73 2.61 -21.90
N ILE A 61 -0.11 1.60 -22.04
CA ILE A 61 -0.04 0.39 -21.21
C ILE A 61 1.34 -0.29 -21.32
N LEU A 62 1.93 -0.27 -22.51
CA LEU A 62 3.25 -0.86 -22.71
C LEU A 62 4.32 -0.11 -21.91
N PHE A 63 4.28 1.23 -21.92
CA PHE A 63 5.22 2.03 -21.14
C PHE A 63 5.08 1.74 -19.63
N ASP A 64 3.84 1.74 -19.14
CA ASP A 64 3.58 1.49 -17.73
C ASP A 64 4.00 0.08 -17.31
N LEU A 65 3.73 -0.93 -18.14
CA LEU A 65 4.15 -2.31 -17.88
C LEU A 65 5.68 -2.44 -17.86
N VAL A 66 6.38 -1.86 -18.83
CA VAL A 66 7.86 -1.86 -18.86
C VAL A 66 8.42 -1.15 -17.62
N TYR A 67 7.85 -0.01 -17.25
CA TYR A 67 8.24 0.71 -16.05
C TYR A 67 8.05 -0.12 -14.77
N GLY A 68 6.89 -0.76 -14.62
CA GLY A 68 6.62 -1.68 -13.51
C GLY A 68 7.57 -2.87 -13.46
N LEU A 69 7.89 -3.45 -14.62
CA LEU A 69 8.86 -4.55 -14.72
C LEU A 69 10.29 -4.11 -14.39
N VAL A 70 10.70 -2.92 -14.79
CA VAL A 70 12.01 -2.36 -14.43
C VAL A 70 12.10 -2.13 -12.92
N ALA A 71 11.07 -1.56 -12.30
CA ALA A 71 11.01 -1.38 -10.84
C ALA A 71 11.01 -2.73 -10.10
N ALA A 72 10.26 -3.71 -10.59
CA ALA A 72 10.25 -5.07 -10.04
C ALA A 72 11.62 -5.76 -10.18
N GLY A 73 12.26 -5.62 -11.32
CA GLY A 73 13.62 -6.15 -11.57
C GLY A 73 14.65 -5.52 -10.63
N ALA A 74 14.56 -4.22 -10.38
CA ALA A 74 15.43 -3.54 -9.42
C ALA A 74 15.20 -4.04 -7.98
N ALA A 75 13.95 -4.29 -7.57
CA ALA A 75 13.66 -4.89 -6.27
C ALA A 75 14.18 -6.33 -6.15
N CYS A 76 14.04 -7.15 -7.20
CA CYS A 76 14.64 -8.48 -7.26
C CYS A 76 16.19 -8.44 -7.20
N TRP A 77 16.82 -7.40 -7.74
CA TRP A 77 18.25 -7.20 -7.60
C TRP A 77 18.68 -6.95 -6.16
N VAL A 78 17.90 -6.20 -5.39
CA VAL A 78 18.14 -6.00 -3.94
C VAL A 78 18.11 -7.34 -3.21
N VAL A 79 17.12 -8.18 -3.51
CA VAL A 79 17.04 -9.55 -2.97
C VAL A 79 18.28 -10.37 -3.32
N ALA A 80 18.71 -10.35 -4.58
CA ALA A 80 19.90 -11.07 -5.04
C ALA A 80 21.20 -10.53 -4.42
N SER A 81 21.17 -9.31 -3.91
CA SER A 81 22.30 -8.66 -3.24
C SER A 81 22.36 -8.93 -1.75
N GLU A 82 21.31 -9.53 -1.16
CA GLU A 82 21.19 -9.69 0.28
C GLU A 82 22.34 -10.51 0.89
N SER A 83 22.72 -11.63 0.27
CA SER A 83 23.86 -12.44 0.73
C SER A 83 25.16 -11.64 0.75
N ARG A 84 25.41 -10.85 -0.29
CA ARG A 84 26.59 -9.96 -0.35
C ARG A 84 26.56 -8.89 0.75
N ILE A 85 25.38 -8.36 1.07
CA ILE A 85 25.20 -7.36 2.12
C ILE A 85 25.58 -7.92 3.49
N TYR A 86 25.11 -9.12 3.82
CA TYR A 86 25.28 -9.71 5.15
C TYR A 86 26.57 -10.53 5.26
N GLU A 87 27.03 -11.17 4.21
CA GLU A 87 28.21 -12.04 4.23
C GLU A 87 29.52 -11.26 4.00
N ASP A 88 29.53 -10.31 3.06
CA ASP A 88 30.76 -9.60 2.66
C ASP A 88 31.08 -8.40 3.55
N THR A 89 30.07 -7.77 4.17
CA THR A 89 30.24 -6.45 4.76
C THR A 89 30.71 -6.47 6.21
N LEU A 90 30.23 -7.38 7.04
CA LEU A 90 30.54 -7.36 8.47
C LEU A 90 31.41 -8.51 8.96
N ALA A 91 31.28 -9.69 8.38
CA ALA A 91 31.93 -10.90 8.90
C ALA A 91 33.35 -11.11 8.37
N ILE A 92 33.66 -10.67 7.15
CA ILE A 92 34.89 -11.03 6.44
C ILE A 92 35.86 -9.85 6.26
N THR A 93 35.38 -8.64 6.00
CA THR A 93 36.26 -7.53 5.61
C THR A 93 36.32 -6.36 6.58
N GLY A 94 35.33 -6.20 7.46
CA GLY A 94 35.21 -5.01 8.32
C GLY A 94 35.04 -3.70 7.55
N GLN A 95 34.77 -3.78 6.26
CA GLN A 95 34.60 -2.63 5.36
C GLN A 95 33.11 -2.36 5.14
N ALA A 96 32.78 -1.09 4.87
CA ALA A 96 31.44 -0.70 4.47
C ALA A 96 31.06 -1.34 3.13
N TRP A 97 29.75 -1.57 2.92
CA TRP A 97 29.19 -2.05 1.66
C TRP A 97 29.72 -1.22 0.47
N GLN A 98 30.25 -1.88 -0.52
CA GLN A 98 30.72 -1.24 -1.74
C GLN A 98 29.74 -1.47 -2.88
N PHE A 99 29.19 -0.36 -3.39
CA PHE A 99 28.25 -0.38 -4.50
C PHE A 99 28.97 -0.68 -5.83
N ASN A 100 28.45 -1.64 -6.57
CA ASN A 100 28.77 -1.77 -7.99
C ASN A 100 27.80 -0.91 -8.84
N ILE A 101 28.06 -0.82 -10.16
CA ILE A 101 27.24 0.01 -11.05
C ILE A 101 25.78 -0.41 -11.12
N VAL A 102 25.50 -1.70 -10.94
CA VAL A 102 24.12 -2.24 -10.97
C VAL A 102 23.40 -1.92 -9.66
N ASP A 103 24.11 -1.94 -8.53
CA ASP A 103 23.56 -1.53 -7.24
C ASP A 103 23.13 -0.05 -7.28
N TRP A 104 23.95 0.82 -7.83
CA TRP A 104 23.61 2.23 -8.03
C TRP A 104 22.39 2.38 -8.93
N ALA A 105 22.37 1.69 -10.07
CA ALA A 105 21.24 1.76 -11.00
C ALA A 105 19.94 1.26 -10.38
N ALA A 106 19.96 0.10 -9.71
CA ALA A 106 18.79 -0.46 -9.05
C ALA A 106 18.28 0.45 -7.92
N GLY A 107 19.20 0.97 -7.09
CA GLY A 107 18.85 1.90 -6.02
C GLY A 107 18.17 3.17 -6.54
N PHE A 108 18.72 3.81 -7.55
CA PHE A 108 18.09 5.00 -8.16
C PHE A 108 16.75 4.69 -8.81
N VAL A 109 16.62 3.56 -9.51
CA VAL A 109 15.35 3.12 -10.09
C VAL A 109 14.29 2.96 -9.00
N LEU A 110 14.63 2.35 -7.86
CA LEU A 110 13.70 2.15 -6.76
C LEU A 110 13.29 3.45 -6.06
N VAL A 111 14.22 4.37 -5.84
CA VAL A 111 13.90 5.70 -5.28
C VAL A 111 12.94 6.45 -6.22
N VAL A 112 13.23 6.48 -7.52
CA VAL A 112 12.36 7.13 -8.52
C VAL A 112 11.00 6.44 -8.60
N ALA A 113 10.98 5.11 -8.58
CA ALA A 113 9.74 4.33 -8.61
C ALA A 113 8.88 4.58 -7.37
N ALA A 114 9.48 4.61 -6.17
CA ALA A 114 8.75 4.89 -4.93
C ALA A 114 8.13 6.29 -4.94
N ILE A 115 8.87 7.30 -5.39
CA ILE A 115 8.37 8.68 -5.53
C ILE A 115 7.25 8.75 -6.57
N ASP A 116 7.41 8.12 -7.74
CA ASP A 116 6.41 8.19 -8.81
C ASP A 116 5.15 7.40 -8.47
N PHE A 117 5.25 6.20 -7.90
CA PHE A 117 4.07 5.45 -7.44
C PHE A 117 3.34 6.17 -6.31
N SER A 118 4.04 6.78 -5.35
CA SER A 118 3.43 7.62 -4.33
C SER A 118 2.65 8.80 -4.96
N ARG A 119 3.24 9.43 -5.98
CA ARG A 119 2.58 10.51 -6.73
C ARG A 119 1.32 10.02 -7.46
N ARG A 120 1.36 8.85 -8.08
CA ARG A 120 0.22 8.30 -8.84
C ARG A 120 -0.95 7.95 -7.93
N VAL A 121 -0.68 7.46 -6.72
CA VAL A 121 -1.69 7.00 -5.77
C VAL A 121 -2.20 8.13 -4.86
N SER A 122 -1.28 8.90 -4.26
CA SER A 122 -1.59 9.87 -3.19
C SER A 122 -1.42 11.34 -3.62
N GLY A 123 -1.04 11.59 -4.89
CA GLY A 123 -0.76 12.95 -5.37
C GLY A 123 0.62 13.44 -4.94
N TRP A 124 0.84 14.77 -4.97
CA TRP A 124 2.17 15.37 -4.83
C TRP A 124 2.63 15.56 -3.38
N VAL A 125 1.76 15.42 -2.38
CA VAL A 125 2.11 15.72 -0.98
C VAL A 125 3.23 14.78 -0.48
N ILE A 126 3.05 13.47 -0.62
CA ILE A 126 4.03 12.48 -0.18
C ILE A 126 5.36 12.58 -0.96
N PRO A 127 5.37 12.65 -2.30
CA PRO A 127 6.59 12.88 -3.06
C PRO A 127 7.39 14.10 -2.62
N VAL A 128 6.72 15.23 -2.38
CA VAL A 128 7.40 16.45 -1.92
C VAL A 128 8.04 16.23 -0.55
N LEU A 129 7.35 15.56 0.39
CA LEU A 129 7.92 15.23 1.69
C LEU A 129 9.14 14.31 1.57
N ILE A 130 9.09 13.30 0.70
CA ILE A 130 10.23 12.39 0.44
C ILE A 130 11.42 13.19 -0.11
N ILE A 131 11.19 14.01 -1.12
CA ILE A 131 12.25 14.83 -1.74
C ILE A 131 12.85 15.80 -0.73
N LEU A 132 12.02 16.44 0.09
CA LEU A 132 12.49 17.35 1.15
C LEU A 132 13.33 16.58 2.20
N ALA A 133 12.89 15.40 2.63
CA ALA A 133 13.62 14.59 3.59
C ALA A 133 14.98 14.13 3.02
N LEU A 134 15.01 13.64 1.78
CA LEU A 134 16.25 13.26 1.12
C LEU A 134 17.19 14.47 0.93
N SER A 135 16.65 15.61 0.52
CA SER A 135 17.42 16.85 0.38
C SER A 135 17.99 17.33 1.72
N TYR A 136 17.20 17.17 2.80
CA TYR A 136 17.66 17.52 4.14
C TYR A 136 18.85 16.65 4.58
N ILE A 137 18.77 15.34 4.41
CA ILE A 137 19.82 14.41 4.83
C ILE A 137 21.08 14.56 3.97
N LEU A 138 20.92 14.82 2.67
CA LEU A 138 22.04 14.91 1.75
C LEU A 138 22.77 16.26 1.78
N ILE A 139 22.02 17.37 1.97
CA ILE A 139 22.59 18.71 1.75
C ILE A 139 22.12 19.73 2.80
N LEU A 140 20.80 19.87 3.00
CA LEU A 140 20.22 21.01 3.70
C LEU A 140 20.50 21.00 5.20
N GLY A 141 20.70 19.83 5.81
CA GLY A 141 20.90 19.70 7.27
C GLY A 141 22.10 20.46 7.79
N GLU A 142 23.18 20.59 7.01
CA GLU A 142 24.37 21.35 7.42
C GLU A 142 24.13 22.85 7.51
N TYR A 143 23.23 23.38 6.71
CA TYR A 143 22.96 24.82 6.60
C TYR A 143 21.89 25.31 7.56
N LEU A 144 21.17 24.40 8.25
CA LEU A 144 20.12 24.78 9.18
C LEU A 144 20.68 25.11 10.56
N PRO A 145 20.11 26.11 11.26
CA PRO A 145 20.59 26.53 12.58
C PRO A 145 19.99 25.66 13.71
N GLY A 146 20.69 25.63 14.85
CA GLY A 146 20.19 25.08 16.10
C GLY A 146 19.91 23.58 16.08
N VAL A 147 18.77 23.17 16.59
CA VAL A 147 18.36 21.76 16.72
C VAL A 147 18.08 21.05 15.39
N PHE A 148 17.93 21.82 14.33
CA PHE A 148 17.73 21.30 12.97
C PHE A 148 19.04 21.10 12.21
N ARG A 149 20.18 21.40 12.80
CA ARG A 149 21.46 21.14 12.18
C ARG A 149 21.80 19.65 12.22
N ALA A 150 22.04 19.04 11.07
CA ALA A 150 22.49 17.67 10.94
C ALA A 150 23.69 17.60 9.99
N ALA A 151 24.62 16.70 10.26
CA ALA A 151 25.70 16.44 9.30
C ALA A 151 25.11 15.78 8.04
N SER A 152 25.58 16.21 6.87
CA SER A 152 25.20 15.56 5.61
C SER A 152 25.77 14.15 5.56
N LEU A 153 24.98 13.22 5.06
CA LEU A 153 25.43 11.84 4.82
C LEU A 153 25.86 11.69 3.37
N PRO A 154 26.90 10.90 3.10
CA PRO A 154 27.29 10.53 1.74
C PRO A 154 26.15 9.85 1.00
N LEU A 155 26.10 9.99 -0.31
CA LEU A 155 25.02 9.48 -1.14
C LEU A 155 24.90 7.95 -1.10
N ASP A 156 26.00 7.24 -0.99
CA ASP A 156 26.08 5.79 -0.82
C ASP A 156 25.44 5.35 0.50
N ASP A 157 25.73 6.02 1.61
CA ASP A 157 25.10 5.73 2.90
C ASP A 157 23.60 5.98 2.86
N VAL A 158 23.15 7.07 2.25
CA VAL A 158 21.72 7.38 2.11
C VAL A 158 21.04 6.33 1.24
N LEU A 159 21.66 5.95 0.11
CA LEU A 159 21.08 4.93 -0.77
C LEU A 159 21.06 3.56 -0.11
N PHE A 160 22.10 3.20 0.63
CA PHE A 160 22.13 1.96 1.40
C PHE A 160 20.99 1.90 2.42
N ARG A 161 20.87 2.92 3.26
CA ARG A 161 19.83 2.99 4.31
C ARG A 161 18.41 3.07 3.75
N THR A 162 18.23 3.65 2.57
CA THR A 162 16.89 3.78 1.98
C THR A 162 16.43 2.54 1.21
N ILE A 163 17.36 1.77 0.62
CA ILE A 163 17.03 0.70 -0.33
C ILE A 163 17.59 -0.67 0.09
N TYR A 164 18.84 -0.73 0.57
CA TYR A 164 19.58 -1.97 0.74
C TYR A 164 19.57 -2.54 2.15
N ASN A 165 18.69 -2.03 3.01
CA ASN A 165 18.48 -2.57 4.35
C ASN A 165 16.99 -2.59 4.71
N ASP A 166 16.70 -3.08 5.90
CA ASP A 166 15.35 -3.21 6.47
C ASP A 166 14.88 -1.98 7.25
N GLU A 167 15.51 -0.82 7.05
CA GLU A 167 15.09 0.45 7.70
C GLU A 167 14.31 1.37 6.77
N GLY A 168 14.61 1.36 5.47
CA GLY A 168 14.07 2.29 4.47
C GLY A 168 12.80 1.80 3.76
N LEU A 169 12.87 1.75 2.42
CA LEU A 169 11.75 1.37 1.55
C LEU A 169 11.22 -0.04 1.88
N PHE A 170 12.11 -0.95 2.23
CA PHE A 170 11.78 -2.33 2.59
C PHE A 170 11.75 -2.56 4.11
N GLY A 171 11.58 -1.50 4.89
CA GLY A 171 11.58 -1.52 6.34
C GLY A 171 10.25 -1.94 6.97
N ILE A 172 10.05 -1.54 8.22
CA ILE A 172 8.92 -1.95 9.07
C ILE A 172 7.56 -1.70 8.40
N LEU A 173 7.37 -0.56 7.72
CA LEU A 173 6.09 -0.26 7.06
C LEU A 173 5.81 -1.20 5.89
N ALA A 174 6.84 -1.56 5.12
CA ALA A 174 6.72 -2.56 4.06
C ALA A 174 6.43 -3.95 4.65
N ASN A 175 7.03 -4.28 5.79
CA ASN A 175 6.76 -5.54 6.49
C ASN A 175 5.32 -5.63 6.98
N ILE A 176 4.78 -4.59 7.60
CA ILE A 176 3.36 -4.52 7.98
C ILE A 176 2.46 -4.67 6.75
N SER A 177 2.84 -4.06 5.63
CA SER A 177 2.09 -4.16 4.37
C SER A 177 2.13 -5.58 3.80
N SER A 178 3.31 -6.20 3.72
CA SER A 178 3.51 -7.52 3.11
C SER A 178 2.94 -8.67 3.94
N SER A 179 2.92 -8.52 5.27
CA SER A 179 2.40 -9.53 6.19
C SER A 179 0.95 -9.21 6.60
N ASN A 180 0.76 -8.27 7.51
CA ASN A 180 -0.53 -8.06 8.18
C ASN A 180 -1.59 -7.52 7.22
N ILE A 181 -1.32 -6.37 6.55
CA ILE A 181 -2.32 -5.70 5.72
C ILE A 181 -2.75 -6.60 4.56
N THR A 182 -1.80 -7.23 3.87
CA THR A 182 -2.14 -8.07 2.72
C THR A 182 -2.95 -9.31 3.13
N LEU A 183 -2.60 -9.97 4.23
CA LEU A 183 -3.37 -11.11 4.75
C LEU A 183 -4.78 -10.69 5.19
N PHE A 184 -4.92 -9.55 5.87
CA PHE A 184 -6.23 -9.00 6.22
C PHE A 184 -7.07 -8.65 4.99
N MET A 185 -6.47 -8.09 3.95
CA MET A 185 -7.18 -7.79 2.70
C MET A 185 -7.66 -9.06 2.00
N ILE A 186 -6.84 -10.11 1.97
CA ILE A 186 -7.23 -11.43 1.42
C ILE A 186 -8.38 -12.01 2.25
N PHE A 187 -8.26 -12.03 3.57
CA PHE A 187 -9.31 -12.50 4.47
C PHE A 187 -10.61 -11.69 4.32
N GLY A 188 -10.50 -10.36 4.26
CA GLY A 188 -11.64 -9.48 4.01
C GLY A 188 -12.36 -9.79 2.69
N GLY A 189 -11.60 -10.08 1.63
CA GLY A 189 -12.16 -10.53 0.35
C GLY A 189 -12.99 -11.81 0.48
N PHE A 190 -12.50 -12.81 1.23
CA PHE A 190 -13.27 -14.02 1.52
C PHE A 190 -14.53 -13.74 2.34
N LEU A 191 -14.46 -12.84 3.33
CA LEU A 191 -15.63 -12.48 4.13
C LEU A 191 -16.70 -11.79 3.28
N VAL A 192 -16.32 -10.91 2.35
CA VAL A 192 -17.26 -10.27 1.43
C VAL A 192 -17.96 -11.31 0.54
N ILE A 193 -17.19 -12.21 -0.05
CA ILE A 193 -17.74 -13.25 -0.96
C ILE A 193 -18.61 -14.27 -0.21
N SER A 194 -18.29 -14.58 1.06
CA SER A 194 -19.07 -15.50 1.90
C SER A 194 -20.43 -14.95 2.35
N GLY A 195 -20.74 -13.67 2.06
CA GLY A 195 -21.96 -13.00 2.51
C GLY A 195 -21.89 -12.46 3.95
N ALA A 196 -20.72 -12.39 4.55
CA ALA A 196 -20.56 -11.85 5.90
C ALA A 196 -21.05 -10.40 6.00
N SER A 197 -20.87 -9.59 4.97
CA SER A 197 -21.41 -8.22 4.92
C SER A 197 -22.94 -8.18 5.01
N ASP A 198 -23.61 -9.05 4.27
CA ASP A 198 -25.07 -9.14 4.29
C ASP A 198 -25.56 -9.62 5.66
N PHE A 199 -24.89 -10.61 6.24
CA PHE A 199 -25.17 -11.10 7.59
C PHE A 199 -25.04 -9.99 8.64
N VAL A 200 -23.95 -9.20 8.60
CA VAL A 200 -23.73 -8.07 9.51
C VAL A 200 -24.84 -7.03 9.39
N ILE A 201 -25.29 -6.72 8.18
CA ILE A 201 -26.39 -5.79 7.94
C ILE A 201 -27.72 -6.34 8.53
N GLU A 202 -28.00 -7.63 8.33
CA GLU A 202 -29.22 -8.26 8.87
C GLU A 202 -29.19 -8.30 10.41
N VAL A 203 -28.08 -8.66 11.03
CA VAL A 203 -27.91 -8.60 12.50
C VAL A 203 -28.10 -7.17 13.01
N SER A 204 -27.50 -6.18 12.33
CA SER A 204 -27.66 -4.78 12.70
C SER A 204 -29.11 -4.32 12.64
N LYS A 205 -29.89 -4.78 11.65
CA LYS A 205 -31.35 -4.51 11.56
C LYS A 205 -32.13 -5.13 12.73
N VAL A 206 -31.78 -6.34 13.13
CA VAL A 206 -32.44 -7.02 14.27
C VAL A 206 -32.15 -6.28 15.58
N VAL A 207 -30.92 -5.88 15.81
CA VAL A 207 -30.46 -5.21 17.04
C VAL A 207 -31.03 -3.78 17.14
N ALA A 208 -30.90 -3.01 16.07
CA ALA A 208 -31.17 -1.58 16.08
C ALA A 208 -32.56 -1.20 15.50
N GLY A 209 -33.21 -2.10 14.77
CA GLY A 209 -34.47 -1.80 14.07
C GLY A 209 -35.67 -1.48 14.98
N ARG A 210 -35.60 -1.83 16.27
CA ARG A 210 -36.66 -1.57 17.26
C ARG A 210 -36.52 -0.26 18.03
N ILE A 211 -35.41 0.47 17.80
CA ILE A 211 -35.08 1.71 18.52
C ILE A 211 -35.61 2.91 17.74
N ARG A 212 -36.09 3.97 18.43
CA ARG A 212 -36.42 5.25 17.77
C ARG A 212 -35.18 5.82 17.06
N GLY A 213 -35.29 6.05 15.75
CA GLY A 213 -34.13 6.37 14.90
C GLY A 213 -33.29 5.14 14.49
N GLY A 214 -33.88 3.94 14.61
CA GLY A 214 -33.22 2.66 14.40
C GLY A 214 -32.53 2.53 13.03
N SER A 215 -33.08 3.14 11.97
CA SER A 215 -32.44 3.15 10.65
C SER A 215 -31.07 3.82 10.66
N ALA A 216 -30.92 4.92 11.40
CA ALA A 216 -29.62 5.57 11.57
C ALA A 216 -28.64 4.69 12.36
N PHE A 217 -29.16 4.04 13.41
CA PHE A 217 -28.35 3.15 14.24
C PHE A 217 -27.92 1.89 13.48
N VAL A 218 -28.80 1.31 12.66
CA VAL A 218 -28.47 0.20 11.75
C VAL A 218 -27.37 0.59 10.80
N ALA A 219 -27.47 1.78 10.19
CA ALA A 219 -26.44 2.25 9.26
C ALA A 219 -25.08 2.43 9.95
N VAL A 220 -25.04 3.07 11.12
CA VAL A 220 -23.80 3.27 11.87
C VAL A 220 -23.20 1.94 12.33
N LEU A 221 -24.04 1.04 12.87
CA LEU A 221 -23.57 -0.25 13.38
C LEU A 221 -23.11 -1.16 12.25
N SER A 222 -23.86 -1.27 11.16
CA SER A 222 -23.48 -2.08 10.01
C SER A 222 -22.21 -1.54 9.34
N SER A 223 -22.12 -0.22 9.14
CA SER A 223 -20.95 0.41 8.55
C SER A 223 -19.71 0.28 9.44
N ALA A 224 -19.85 0.40 10.76
CA ALA A 224 -18.76 0.16 11.68
C ALA A 224 -18.27 -1.30 11.63
N LEU A 225 -19.18 -2.27 11.65
CA LEU A 225 -18.84 -3.69 11.60
C LEU A 225 -18.28 -4.12 10.23
N THR A 226 -18.84 -3.62 9.13
CA THR A 226 -18.27 -3.90 7.79
C THR A 226 -16.96 -3.19 7.55
N GLY A 227 -16.75 -2.02 8.18
CA GLY A 227 -15.48 -1.28 8.16
C GLY A 227 -14.31 -2.07 8.75
N THR A 228 -14.55 -2.78 9.87
CA THR A 228 -13.52 -3.65 10.48
C THR A 228 -13.11 -4.82 9.57
N ILE A 229 -14.00 -5.25 8.68
CA ILE A 229 -13.75 -6.33 7.72
C ILE A 229 -13.04 -5.79 6.47
N SER A 230 -13.50 -4.63 5.96
CA SER A 230 -13.01 -4.08 4.69
C SER A 230 -11.66 -3.40 4.80
N GLY A 231 -11.31 -2.86 5.97
CA GLY A 231 -10.07 -2.11 6.21
C GLY A 231 -9.92 -0.86 5.34
N SER A 232 -10.99 -0.38 4.70
CA SER A 232 -10.98 0.80 3.85
C SER A 232 -12.30 1.57 3.98
N ALA A 233 -12.23 2.79 4.51
CA ALA A 233 -13.39 3.68 4.65
C ALA A 233 -14.09 3.94 3.31
N VAL A 234 -13.33 4.09 2.23
CA VAL A 234 -13.86 4.34 0.88
C VAL A 234 -14.59 3.10 0.34
N ALA A 235 -13.96 1.92 0.44
CA ALA A 235 -14.59 0.67 0.00
C ALA A 235 -15.82 0.34 0.85
N ASN A 236 -15.76 0.57 2.16
CA ASN A 236 -16.88 0.39 3.06
C ASN A 236 -18.03 1.33 2.74
N SER A 237 -17.78 2.63 2.58
CA SER A 237 -18.80 3.61 2.17
C SER A 237 -19.44 3.28 0.82
N ALA A 238 -18.68 2.72 -0.11
CA ALA A 238 -19.20 2.31 -1.42
C ALA A 238 -20.08 1.05 -1.34
N SER A 239 -19.74 0.08 -0.50
CA SER A 239 -20.47 -1.19 -0.37
C SER A 239 -21.68 -1.06 0.56
N SER A 240 -21.50 -0.63 1.80
CA SER A 240 -22.57 -0.48 2.78
C SER A 240 -23.46 0.71 2.48
N GLY A 241 -22.92 1.81 1.96
CA GLY A 241 -23.65 3.05 1.68
C GLY A 241 -24.79 2.90 0.68
N VAL A 242 -24.73 1.99 -0.27
CA VAL A 242 -25.84 1.70 -1.19
C VAL A 242 -27.10 1.30 -0.42
N ILE A 243 -26.96 0.49 0.61
CA ILE A 243 -28.06 -0.01 1.42
C ILE A 243 -28.42 0.99 2.52
N THR A 244 -27.44 1.47 3.26
CA THR A 244 -27.64 2.30 4.44
C THR A 244 -28.16 3.69 4.10
N ILE A 245 -27.66 4.35 3.05
CA ILE A 245 -28.16 5.64 2.57
C ILE A 245 -29.60 5.51 2.07
N SER A 246 -29.94 4.41 1.40
CA SER A 246 -31.30 4.12 0.98
C SER A 246 -32.24 3.97 2.20
N LEU A 247 -31.79 3.24 3.22
CA LEU A 247 -32.53 3.05 4.47
C LEU A 247 -32.76 4.37 5.22
N PHE A 248 -31.76 5.26 5.27
CA PHE A 248 -31.91 6.59 5.82
C PHE A 248 -32.99 7.41 5.08
N LYS A 249 -32.97 7.40 3.75
CA LYS A 249 -33.91 8.14 2.92
C LYS A 249 -35.36 7.64 3.12
N THR A 250 -35.55 6.33 3.18
CA THR A 250 -36.88 5.74 3.45
C THR A 250 -37.38 6.06 4.86
N SER A 251 -36.50 6.35 5.80
CA SER A 251 -36.82 6.79 7.17
C SER A 251 -37.00 8.31 7.29
N GLY A 252 -37.01 9.05 6.18
CA GLY A 252 -37.29 10.48 6.14
C GLY A 252 -36.08 11.40 6.34
N PHE A 253 -34.88 10.87 6.40
CA PHE A 253 -33.66 11.68 6.51
C PHE A 253 -33.22 12.28 5.17
N ARG A 254 -32.62 13.47 5.20
CA ARG A 254 -32.06 14.12 4.00
C ARG A 254 -30.85 13.33 3.50
N GLY A 255 -30.73 13.15 2.19
CA GLY A 255 -29.62 12.38 1.57
C GLY A 255 -28.21 12.89 1.94
N ARG A 256 -28.03 14.22 2.11
CA ARG A 256 -26.77 14.80 2.56
C ARG A 256 -26.38 14.38 3.98
N PHE A 257 -27.37 14.32 4.87
CA PHE A 257 -27.18 13.84 6.24
C PHE A 257 -26.83 12.35 6.25
N ALA A 258 -27.59 11.55 5.50
CA ALA A 258 -27.34 10.11 5.37
C ALA A 258 -25.90 9.82 4.86
N GLY A 259 -25.46 10.53 3.80
CA GLY A 259 -24.10 10.39 3.29
C GLY A 259 -23.01 10.82 4.28
N GLY A 260 -23.24 11.89 5.05
CA GLY A 260 -22.31 12.32 6.09
C GLY A 260 -22.18 11.33 7.24
N VAL A 261 -23.30 10.72 7.69
CA VAL A 261 -23.28 9.69 8.72
C VAL A 261 -22.57 8.43 8.23
N GLU A 262 -22.84 8.01 7.00
CA GLU A 262 -22.21 6.85 6.38
C GLU A 262 -20.68 7.03 6.26
N ALA A 263 -20.23 8.18 5.78
CA ALA A 263 -18.81 8.49 5.68
C ALA A 263 -18.11 8.49 7.05
N ALA A 264 -18.74 9.08 8.06
CA ALA A 264 -18.21 9.10 9.42
C ALA A 264 -18.17 7.71 10.07
N ALA A 265 -19.21 6.88 9.85
CA ALA A 265 -19.27 5.52 10.36
C ALA A 265 -18.23 4.62 9.69
N SER A 266 -18.05 4.75 8.37
CA SER A 266 -17.04 4.00 7.61
C SER A 266 -15.61 4.34 8.05
N THR A 267 -15.32 5.62 8.28
CA THR A 267 -14.01 6.06 8.78
C THR A 267 -13.74 5.53 10.20
N ARG A 268 -14.79 5.52 11.05
CA ARG A 268 -14.63 4.97 12.41
C ARG A 268 -14.44 3.47 12.43
N GLY A 269 -15.11 2.74 11.52
CA GLY A 269 -14.94 1.30 11.37
C GLY A 269 -13.53 0.89 10.94
N GLU A 270 -12.85 1.73 10.16
CA GLU A 270 -11.45 1.51 9.78
C GLU A 270 -10.48 1.67 10.97
N LEU A 271 -10.82 2.51 11.95
CA LEU A 271 -9.99 2.81 13.12
C LEU A 271 -10.21 1.84 14.30
N SER A 272 -11.16 0.94 14.21
CA SER A 272 -11.51 -0.01 15.26
C SER A 272 -11.00 -1.41 14.97
#